data_c2b7cbb7eea9975666c47ea288f9d9c2
#
_entry.id   c2b7cbb7eea9975666c47ea288f9d9c2
#
_cell.length_a   1.000
_cell.length_b   1.000
_cell.length_c   1.000
_cell.angle_alpha   90.00
_cell.angle_beta   90.00
_cell.angle_gamma   90.00
#
_symmetry.space_group_name_H-M   'P 1'
#
loop_
_entity.id
_entity.type
_entity.pdbx_description
1 polymer ?
#
loop_
_entity_poly.entity_id
_entity_poly.type
_entity_poly.pdbx_seq_one_letter_code
_entity_poly.pdbx_strand_id
1 'polypeptide(L)'
;MPAIVTNKFRIHNAKQFVEAFDEVTATSGAAITDTNGVLNTNMYLFIGKVTAWADDTAPPTPTDSVSNTVYNHWRDMIAAKKIGSTDVSHVCPRYNWTTGSNYFAYTHANNALFDQQYYVMTDDYNVYKCLANNNAGGTATTKPTGTGTTIISTADSYNCLLYTSPSPRD
;
A
#
# COMPACT_ATOMS: atom_id res chain seq x y z
N MET A 1 -25.54 -7.52 -12.13
CA MET A 1 -24.88 -7.76 -10.84
C MET A 1 -23.66 -6.84 -10.78
N PRO A 2 -23.43 -6.11 -9.69
CA PRO A 2 -22.19 -5.34 -9.57
C PRO A 2 -21.00 -6.30 -9.54
N ALA A 3 -19.90 -5.93 -10.20
CA ALA A 3 -18.68 -6.72 -10.18
C ALA A 3 -18.08 -6.68 -8.77
N ILE A 4 -17.81 -7.85 -8.19
CA ILE A 4 -17.18 -7.97 -6.88
C ILE A 4 -15.67 -8.16 -7.08
N VAL A 5 -14.88 -7.17 -6.72
CA VAL A 5 -13.43 -7.27 -6.71
C VAL A 5 -12.98 -7.62 -5.30
N THR A 6 -12.50 -8.86 -5.12
CA THR A 6 -12.01 -9.32 -3.81
C THR A 6 -10.65 -8.70 -3.46
N ASN A 7 -10.33 -8.61 -2.17
CA ASN A 7 -9.02 -8.12 -1.72
C ASN A 7 -7.87 -8.99 -2.24
N LYS A 8 -8.07 -10.31 -2.34
CA LYS A 8 -7.07 -11.24 -2.93
C LYS A 8 -6.78 -10.90 -4.39
N PHE A 9 -7.82 -10.56 -5.15
CA PHE A 9 -7.66 -10.17 -6.54
C PHE A 9 -6.92 -8.82 -6.67
N ARG A 10 -7.24 -7.84 -5.82
CA ARG A 10 -6.53 -6.55 -5.78
C ARG A 10 -5.04 -6.73 -5.47
N ILE A 11 -4.71 -7.56 -4.48
CA ILE A 11 -3.32 -7.86 -4.12
C ILE A 11 -2.60 -8.55 -5.27
N HIS A 12 -3.25 -9.52 -5.91
CA HIS A 12 -2.68 -10.20 -7.07
C HIS A 12 -2.39 -9.22 -8.22
N ASN A 13 -3.34 -8.36 -8.56
CA ASN A 13 -3.14 -7.35 -9.60
C ASN A 13 -2.02 -6.37 -9.26
N ALA A 14 -1.92 -5.93 -8.00
CA ALA A 14 -0.84 -5.05 -7.56
C ALA A 14 0.54 -5.72 -7.71
N LYS A 15 0.64 -7.00 -7.36
CA LYS A 15 1.88 -7.78 -7.53
C LYS A 15 2.23 -7.95 -9.00
N GLN A 16 1.27 -8.32 -9.84
CA GLN A 16 1.46 -8.45 -11.28
C GLN A 16 1.90 -7.13 -11.93
N PHE A 17 1.33 -6.01 -11.48
CA PHE A 17 1.73 -4.69 -11.97
C PHE A 17 3.20 -4.38 -11.66
N VAL A 18 3.66 -4.65 -10.44
CA VAL A 18 5.07 -4.44 -10.07
C VAL A 18 5.99 -5.40 -10.83
N GLU A 19 5.61 -6.67 -10.93
CA GLU A 19 6.37 -7.71 -11.64
C GLU A 19 6.55 -7.38 -13.13
N ALA A 20 5.55 -6.78 -13.76
CA ALA A 20 5.59 -6.41 -15.17
C ALA A 20 6.71 -5.39 -15.53
N PHE A 21 7.29 -4.70 -14.55
CA PHE A 21 8.43 -3.80 -14.81
C PHE A 21 9.75 -4.54 -15.00
N ASP A 22 9.90 -5.73 -14.42
CA ASP A 22 11.12 -6.53 -14.46
C ASP A 22 10.87 -7.93 -15.04
N GLU A 23 9.86 -8.07 -15.89
CA GLU A 23 9.52 -9.35 -16.48
C GLU A 23 10.68 -9.88 -17.31
N VAL A 24 11.08 -11.13 -17.05
CA VAL A 24 12.17 -11.81 -17.73
C VAL A 24 11.65 -12.92 -18.64
N THR A 25 12.38 -13.25 -19.67
CA THR A 25 12.03 -14.39 -20.53
C THR A 25 12.23 -15.70 -19.77
N ALA A 26 11.27 -16.59 -19.84
CA ALA A 26 11.32 -17.90 -19.17
C ALA A 26 12.53 -18.76 -19.59
N THR A 27 13.10 -18.50 -20.79
CA THR A 27 14.17 -19.33 -21.36
C THR A 27 15.56 -18.87 -20.99
N SER A 28 15.78 -17.58 -20.74
CA SER A 28 17.14 -17.04 -20.52
C SER A 28 17.32 -16.32 -19.21
N GLY A 29 16.24 -16.08 -18.46
CA GLY A 29 16.27 -15.22 -17.27
C GLY A 29 16.62 -13.76 -17.57
N ALA A 30 16.68 -13.38 -18.83
CA ALA A 30 16.92 -12.01 -19.25
C ALA A 30 15.62 -11.22 -19.31
N ALA A 31 15.68 -9.94 -18.97
CA ALA A 31 14.53 -9.05 -19.10
C ALA A 31 14.01 -9.03 -20.55
N ILE A 32 12.71 -8.95 -20.73
CA ILE A 32 12.08 -8.83 -22.04
C ILE A 32 12.43 -7.46 -22.61
N THR A 33 13.30 -7.46 -23.61
CA THR A 33 13.75 -6.25 -24.28
C THR A 33 13.38 -6.30 -25.76
N ASP A 34 13.31 -5.15 -26.40
CA ASP A 34 13.26 -5.07 -27.85
C ASP A 34 14.63 -5.42 -28.45
N THR A 35 14.72 -5.38 -29.78
CA THR A 35 15.95 -5.67 -30.54
C THR A 35 17.12 -4.73 -30.21
N ASN A 36 16.86 -3.60 -29.54
CA ASN A 36 17.85 -2.61 -29.12
C ASN A 36 18.24 -2.75 -27.62
N GLY A 37 17.76 -3.79 -26.95
CA GLY A 37 18.02 -4.00 -25.52
C GLY A 37 17.17 -3.13 -24.59
N VAL A 38 16.12 -2.51 -25.10
CA VAL A 38 15.19 -1.71 -24.30
C VAL A 38 14.09 -2.61 -23.75
N LEU A 39 13.76 -2.48 -22.46
CA LEU A 39 12.64 -3.21 -21.86
C LEU A 39 11.35 -2.95 -22.63
N ASN A 40 10.64 -4.03 -22.98
CA ASN A 40 9.37 -3.92 -23.69
C ASN A 40 8.26 -3.25 -22.90
N THR A 41 8.38 -3.21 -21.57
CA THR A 41 7.42 -2.54 -20.71
C THR A 41 7.72 -1.05 -20.65
N ASN A 42 6.99 -0.29 -21.44
CA ASN A 42 7.10 1.17 -21.48
C ASN A 42 5.92 1.80 -20.74
N MET A 43 6.09 2.01 -19.44
CA MET A 43 5.11 2.70 -18.62
C MET A 43 5.59 4.11 -18.29
N TYR A 44 4.65 5.05 -18.35
CA TYR A 44 4.91 6.45 -18.05
C TYR A 44 3.93 6.93 -16.99
N LEU A 45 4.45 7.56 -15.96
CA LEU A 45 3.67 8.36 -15.03
C LEU A 45 3.62 9.78 -15.58
N PHE A 46 2.43 10.32 -15.71
CA PHE A 46 2.28 11.74 -16.03
C PHE A 46 1.42 12.44 -14.99
N ILE A 47 1.67 13.73 -14.82
CA ILE A 47 0.86 14.61 -14.00
C ILE A 47 0.32 15.73 -14.88
N GLY A 48 -0.93 16.08 -14.68
CA GLY A 48 -1.54 17.17 -15.39
C GLY A 48 -2.99 17.31 -14.98
N LYS A 49 -3.39 18.51 -14.76
CA LYS A 49 -4.76 18.91 -14.58
C LYS A 49 -4.79 20.43 -14.66
N VAL A 50 -5.28 20.92 -15.77
CA VAL A 50 -5.36 22.36 -15.99
C VAL A 50 -6.58 22.97 -15.30
N THR A 51 -7.69 22.23 -15.22
CA THR A 51 -8.93 22.69 -14.60
C THR A 51 -9.15 22.01 -13.25
N ALA A 52 -9.35 22.79 -12.20
CA ALA A 52 -9.71 22.26 -10.89
C ALA A 52 -11.06 21.50 -10.97
N TRP A 53 -11.17 20.44 -10.20
CA TRP A 53 -12.49 19.82 -9.99
C TRP A 53 -13.38 20.75 -9.16
N ALA A 54 -14.68 20.54 -9.28
CA ALA A 54 -15.63 21.30 -8.46
C ALA A 54 -15.41 21.05 -6.95
N ASP A 55 -14.98 19.84 -6.62
CA ASP A 55 -14.59 19.43 -5.27
C ASP A 55 -13.41 18.46 -5.38
N ASP A 56 -12.24 18.86 -4.91
CA ASP A 56 -11.03 18.03 -4.94
C ASP A 56 -11.08 16.86 -3.93
N THR A 57 -11.98 16.91 -2.95
CA THR A 57 -12.22 15.80 -2.00
C THR A 57 -13.18 14.75 -2.56
N ALA A 58 -13.93 15.10 -3.60
CA ALA A 58 -14.87 14.23 -4.28
C ALA A 58 -14.59 14.19 -5.81
N PRO A 59 -13.47 13.58 -6.23
CA PRO A 59 -13.12 13.52 -7.64
C PRO A 59 -14.16 12.75 -8.45
N PRO A 60 -14.37 13.07 -9.73
CA PRO A 60 -15.29 12.34 -10.57
C PRO A 60 -14.88 10.86 -10.70
N THR A 61 -15.89 10.00 -10.81
CA THR A 61 -15.67 8.55 -10.98
C THR A 61 -14.87 8.30 -12.25
N PRO A 62 -13.79 7.52 -12.19
CA PRO A 62 -13.03 7.12 -13.38
C PRO A 62 -13.92 6.40 -14.39
N THR A 63 -13.69 6.65 -15.67
CA THR A 63 -14.41 6.01 -16.77
C THR A 63 -13.44 5.31 -17.70
N ASP A 64 -13.89 4.23 -18.34
CA ASP A 64 -13.11 3.51 -19.38
C ASP A 64 -13.24 4.15 -20.77
N SER A 65 -13.67 5.40 -20.85
CA SER A 65 -13.80 6.11 -22.11
C SER A 65 -12.44 6.45 -22.68
N VAL A 66 -12.10 5.85 -23.80
CA VAL A 66 -10.79 5.97 -24.45
C VAL A 66 -10.65 7.11 -25.44
N SER A 67 -11.73 7.75 -25.88
CA SER A 67 -11.67 8.75 -26.93
C SER A 67 -11.32 10.15 -26.38
N ASN A 68 -12.33 10.88 -25.92
CA ASN A 68 -12.14 12.26 -25.48
C ASN A 68 -11.37 12.39 -24.18
N THR A 69 -11.54 11.44 -23.26
CA THR A 69 -10.88 11.49 -21.94
C THR A 69 -9.37 11.33 -22.08
N VAL A 70 -8.90 10.34 -22.85
CA VAL A 70 -7.47 10.13 -23.09
C VAL A 70 -6.85 11.33 -23.79
N TYR A 71 -7.51 11.87 -24.83
CA TYR A 71 -7.04 13.06 -25.51
C TYR A 71 -6.92 14.28 -24.59
N ASN A 72 -7.91 14.49 -23.74
CA ASN A 72 -7.88 15.58 -22.76
C ASN A 72 -6.73 15.41 -21.77
N HIS A 73 -6.47 14.20 -21.28
CA HIS A 73 -5.33 13.93 -20.40
C HIS A 73 -4.00 14.24 -21.06
N TRP A 74 -3.82 13.85 -22.32
CA TRP A 74 -2.62 14.20 -23.08
C TRP A 74 -2.45 15.70 -23.26
N ARG A 75 -3.52 16.39 -23.60
CA ARG A 75 -3.51 17.85 -23.78
C ARG A 75 -3.17 18.58 -22.50
N ASP A 76 -3.69 18.09 -21.36
CA ASP A 76 -3.57 18.74 -20.06
C ASP A 76 -2.33 18.25 -19.27
N MET A 77 -1.47 17.46 -19.90
CA MET A 77 -0.26 16.95 -19.29
C MET A 77 0.77 18.06 -19.05
N ILE A 78 1.25 18.17 -17.81
CA ILE A 78 2.27 19.14 -17.41
C ILE A 78 3.67 18.52 -17.45
N ALA A 79 3.79 17.29 -16.97
CA ALA A 79 5.04 16.56 -16.94
C ALA A 79 4.79 15.06 -17.06
N ALA A 80 5.77 14.36 -17.62
CA ALA A 80 5.77 12.90 -17.69
C ALA A 80 7.17 12.36 -17.35
N LYS A 81 7.20 11.20 -16.69
CA LYS A 81 8.42 10.44 -16.40
C LYS A 81 8.20 9.00 -16.83
N LYS A 82 9.16 8.44 -17.57
CA LYS A 82 9.21 6.99 -17.74
C LYS A 82 9.53 6.36 -16.39
N ILE A 83 8.75 5.36 -15.98
CA ILE A 83 8.93 4.66 -14.72
C ILE A 83 9.49 3.27 -14.95
N GLY A 84 10.36 2.84 -14.04
CA GLY A 84 10.95 1.51 -13.99
C GLY A 84 10.66 0.82 -12.66
N SER A 85 11.20 -0.37 -12.44
CA SER A 85 10.98 -1.17 -11.23
C SER A 85 11.38 -0.45 -9.94
N THR A 86 12.41 0.38 -9.98
CA THR A 86 12.87 1.15 -8.81
C THR A 86 11.95 2.30 -8.43
N ASP A 87 11.07 2.72 -9.33
CA ASP A 87 10.11 3.79 -9.09
C ASP A 87 8.78 3.27 -8.53
N VAL A 88 8.60 1.95 -8.45
CA VAL A 88 7.34 1.32 -8.06
C VAL A 88 7.55 0.44 -6.82
N SER A 89 6.69 0.60 -5.83
CA SER A 89 6.72 -0.22 -4.63
C SER A 89 5.32 -0.48 -4.09
N HIS A 90 5.18 -1.59 -3.38
CA HIS A 90 3.95 -1.84 -2.64
C HIS A 90 3.88 -0.93 -1.43
N VAL A 91 2.69 -0.40 -1.19
CA VAL A 91 2.39 0.42 -0.02
C VAL A 91 1.24 -0.18 0.76
N CYS A 92 1.20 0.08 2.05
CA CYS A 92 0.07 -0.23 2.90
C CYS A 92 -0.39 1.03 3.65
N PRO A 93 -1.64 1.10 4.10
CA PRO A 93 -2.10 2.23 4.91
C PRO A 93 -1.23 2.41 6.15
N ARG A 94 -0.94 3.67 6.49
CA ARG A 94 -0.23 4.01 7.72
C ARG A 94 -1.24 4.30 8.82
N TYR A 95 -1.15 3.56 9.91
CA TYR A 95 -1.93 3.80 11.11
C TYR A 95 -1.00 4.26 12.22
N ASN A 96 -1.10 5.52 12.64
CA ASN A 96 -0.34 6.01 13.78
C ASN A 96 -0.99 5.55 15.08
N TRP A 97 -0.16 5.19 16.06
CA TRP A 97 -0.68 4.91 17.38
C TRP A 97 -1.29 6.18 18.00
N THR A 98 -2.49 6.04 18.54
CA THR A 98 -3.22 7.12 19.19
C THR A 98 -3.89 6.59 20.45
N THR A 99 -3.71 7.27 21.58
CA THR A 99 -4.38 6.91 22.83
C THR A 99 -5.89 7.02 22.67
N GLY A 100 -6.62 6.11 23.30
CA GLY A 100 -8.09 6.07 23.21
C GLY A 100 -8.63 5.37 21.96
N SER A 101 -7.76 4.95 21.03
CA SER A 101 -8.16 4.18 19.86
C SER A 101 -8.29 2.70 20.17
N ASN A 102 -9.11 2.02 19.38
CA ASN A 102 -9.28 0.58 19.47
C ASN A 102 -8.57 -0.09 18.30
N TYR A 103 -7.68 -1.04 18.59
CA TYR A 103 -6.94 -1.80 17.58
C TYR A 103 -7.39 -3.25 17.59
N PHE A 104 -7.49 -3.84 16.41
CA PHE A 104 -7.94 -5.21 16.25
C PHE A 104 -6.80 -6.22 16.46
N ALA A 105 -7.12 -7.34 17.08
CA ALA A 105 -6.18 -8.45 17.13
C ALA A 105 -6.01 -9.08 15.75
N TYR A 106 -4.79 -9.37 15.37
CA TYR A 106 -4.50 -10.08 14.14
C TYR A 106 -5.01 -11.52 14.20
N THR A 107 -5.76 -11.90 13.19
CA THR A 107 -6.08 -13.31 12.94
C THR A 107 -6.10 -13.58 11.45
N HIS A 108 -5.33 -14.56 11.01
CA HIS A 108 -5.26 -14.92 9.59
C HIS A 108 -6.58 -15.51 9.04
N ALA A 109 -7.46 -15.94 9.92
CA ALA A 109 -8.77 -16.48 9.55
C ALA A 109 -9.81 -15.37 9.24
N ASN A 110 -9.50 -14.11 9.53
CA ASN A 110 -10.42 -13.01 9.30
C ASN A 110 -10.38 -12.55 7.84
N ASN A 111 -11.47 -12.72 7.12
CA ASN A 111 -11.57 -12.29 5.72
C ASN A 111 -11.58 -10.76 5.56
N ALA A 112 -11.93 -10.02 6.61
CA ALA A 112 -11.93 -8.55 6.63
C ALA A 112 -10.64 -7.96 7.21
N LEU A 113 -9.57 -8.74 7.36
CA LEU A 113 -8.33 -8.30 7.98
C LEU A 113 -7.71 -7.06 7.29
N PHE A 114 -7.88 -6.94 5.98
CA PHE A 114 -7.35 -5.81 5.20
C PHE A 114 -8.04 -4.48 5.51
N ASP A 115 -9.22 -4.52 6.08
CA ASP A 115 -10.00 -3.34 6.44
C ASP A 115 -9.86 -3.01 7.94
N GLN A 116 -9.02 -3.76 8.67
CA GLN A 116 -8.85 -3.61 10.11
C GLN A 116 -7.47 -3.07 10.48
N GLN A 117 -7.47 -2.21 11.51
CA GLN A 117 -6.24 -1.65 12.07
C GLN A 117 -5.63 -2.64 13.08
N TYR A 118 -4.93 -3.65 12.60
CA TYR A 118 -4.24 -4.65 13.44
C TYR A 118 -2.74 -4.38 13.62
N TYR A 119 -2.25 -3.30 13.04
CA TYR A 119 -0.88 -2.81 13.23
C TYR A 119 -0.89 -1.30 13.39
N VAL A 120 0.11 -0.79 14.09
CA VAL A 120 0.27 0.64 14.33
C VAL A 120 1.73 1.03 14.23
N MET A 121 1.97 2.26 13.83
CA MET A 121 3.28 2.87 13.88
C MET A 121 3.34 3.89 15.00
N THR A 122 4.38 3.79 15.84
CA THR A 122 4.64 4.78 16.89
C THR A 122 5.43 5.98 16.34
N ASP A 123 5.56 7.01 17.15
CA ASP A 123 6.40 8.19 16.88
C ASP A 123 7.89 7.86 16.74
N ASP A 124 8.34 6.74 17.31
CA ASP A 124 9.69 6.19 17.12
C ASP A 124 9.84 5.44 15.78
N TYR A 125 8.83 5.49 14.90
CA TYR A 125 8.75 4.79 13.62
C TYR A 125 8.81 3.26 13.71
N ASN A 126 8.61 2.70 14.89
CA ASN A 126 8.44 1.27 15.05
C ASN A 126 7.01 0.85 14.70
N VAL A 127 6.88 -0.25 13.95
CA VAL A 127 5.59 -0.83 13.62
C VAL A 127 5.33 -2.03 14.49
N TYR A 128 4.23 -2.01 15.22
CA TYR A 128 3.80 -3.10 16.08
C TYR A 128 2.54 -3.74 15.55
N LYS A 129 2.52 -5.06 15.55
CA LYS A 129 1.37 -5.88 15.21
C LYS A 129 0.63 -6.23 16.50
N CYS A 130 -0.67 -6.01 16.53
CA CYS A 130 -1.52 -6.38 17.65
C CYS A 130 -1.85 -7.88 17.58
N LEU A 131 -1.52 -8.63 18.62
CA LEU A 131 -1.82 -10.07 18.75
C LEU A 131 -3.04 -10.31 19.65
N ALA A 132 -3.25 -9.46 20.64
CA ALA A 132 -4.44 -9.47 21.48
C ALA A 132 -4.79 -8.03 21.90
N ASN A 133 -6.08 -7.73 21.95
CA ASN A 133 -6.60 -6.40 22.23
C ASN A 133 -7.50 -6.43 23.46
N ASN A 134 -6.95 -6.34 24.65
CA ASN A 134 -7.68 -6.13 25.91
C ASN A 134 -9.10 -6.75 25.91
N ASN A 135 -9.20 -8.09 25.81
CA ASN A 135 -10.46 -8.85 25.85
C ASN A 135 -11.56 -8.35 24.88
N ALA A 136 -11.20 -8.20 23.59
CA ALA A 136 -12.13 -7.92 22.49
C ALA A 136 -12.69 -6.49 22.41
N GLY A 137 -11.90 -5.47 22.70
CA GLY A 137 -12.29 -4.12 22.28
C GLY A 137 -12.04 -2.99 23.27
N GLY A 138 -11.15 -3.16 24.22
CA GLY A 138 -10.71 -2.05 25.06
C GLY A 138 -9.87 -1.03 24.30
N THR A 139 -10.01 0.23 24.67
CA THR A 139 -9.22 1.31 24.09
C THR A 139 -7.75 1.22 24.50
N ALA A 140 -6.83 1.44 23.58
CA ALA A 140 -5.40 1.49 23.85
C ALA A 140 -5.04 2.77 24.60
N THR A 141 -4.43 2.63 25.75
CA THR A 141 -3.98 3.76 26.59
C THR A 141 -2.47 3.77 26.77
N THR A 142 -1.81 2.65 26.55
CA THR A 142 -0.37 2.49 26.73
C THR A 142 0.31 2.23 25.40
N LYS A 143 1.19 3.14 24.98
CA LYS A 143 1.98 2.99 23.76
C LYS A 143 2.93 1.78 23.87
N PRO A 144 2.92 0.86 22.90
CA PRO A 144 3.92 -0.21 22.88
C PRO A 144 5.31 0.38 22.67
N THR A 145 6.28 -0.14 23.40
CA THR A 145 7.69 0.28 23.36
C THR A 145 8.60 -0.95 23.35
N GLY A 146 9.80 -0.76 22.86
CA GLY A 146 10.80 -1.83 22.82
C GLY A 146 10.99 -2.40 21.41
N THR A 147 12.20 -2.90 21.17
CA THR A 147 12.65 -3.42 19.86
C THR A 147 13.00 -4.92 19.92
N GLY A 148 12.62 -5.59 21.01
CA GLY A 148 12.84 -7.03 21.16
C GLY A 148 11.94 -7.88 20.25
N THR A 149 12.32 -9.12 20.06
CA THR A 149 11.57 -10.11 19.25
C THR A 149 10.50 -10.86 20.04
N THR A 150 10.35 -10.55 21.33
CA THR A 150 9.35 -11.17 22.20
C THR A 150 8.05 -10.38 22.20
N ILE A 151 6.97 -11.05 22.61
CA ILE A 151 5.67 -10.38 22.76
C ILE A 151 5.78 -9.34 23.87
N ILE A 152 5.31 -8.14 23.59
CA ILE A 152 5.23 -7.01 24.49
C ILE A 152 3.80 -6.93 25.02
N SER A 153 3.64 -7.10 26.33
CA SER A 153 2.35 -6.90 26.98
C SER A 153 2.33 -5.49 27.60
N THR A 154 1.37 -4.69 27.19
CA THR A 154 1.18 -3.34 27.72
C THR A 154 0.29 -3.34 28.96
N ALA A 155 0.33 -2.28 29.76
CA ALA A 155 -0.43 -2.20 31.00
C ALA A 155 -1.96 -2.22 30.78
N ASP A 156 -2.42 -1.86 29.59
CA ASP A 156 -3.81 -1.92 29.14
C ASP A 156 -4.19 -3.27 28.51
N SER A 157 -3.39 -4.31 28.76
CA SER A 157 -3.63 -5.68 28.31
C SER A 157 -3.62 -5.90 26.79
N TYR A 158 -3.01 -5.00 26.02
CA TYR A 158 -2.67 -5.28 24.65
C TYR A 158 -1.40 -6.13 24.58
N ASN A 159 -1.40 -7.12 23.71
CA ASN A 159 -0.21 -7.88 23.37
C ASN A 159 0.25 -7.50 21.97
N CYS A 160 1.44 -6.98 21.87
CA CYS A 160 2.01 -6.48 20.63
C CYS A 160 3.29 -7.23 20.28
N LEU A 161 3.59 -7.31 19.01
CA LEU A 161 4.85 -7.82 18.52
C LEU A 161 5.47 -6.77 17.59
N LEU A 162 6.74 -6.48 17.78
CA LEU A 162 7.47 -5.64 16.83
C LEU A 162 7.45 -6.33 15.46
N TYR A 163 6.94 -5.64 14.46
CA TYR A 163 6.87 -6.14 13.09
C TYR A 163 8.04 -5.62 12.27
N THR A 164 8.31 -4.33 12.38
CA THR A 164 9.47 -3.69 11.76
C THR A 164 9.89 -2.46 12.56
N SER A 165 11.18 -2.20 12.60
CA SER A 165 11.77 -0.96 13.08
C SER A 165 12.35 -0.18 11.91
N PRO A 166 12.51 1.14 12.01
CA PRO A 166 13.22 1.89 11.00
C PRO A 166 14.63 1.30 10.85
N SER A 167 15.01 1.02 9.59
CA SER A 167 16.41 0.73 9.31
C SER A 167 17.23 1.98 9.65
N PRO A 168 18.34 1.85 10.39
CA PRO A 168 19.27 2.95 10.47
C PRO A 168 19.69 3.28 9.02
N ARG A 169 19.31 4.44 8.56
CA ARG A 169 19.89 4.96 7.32
C ARG A 169 21.27 5.48 7.70
N ASP A 170 22.27 4.82 7.18
CA ASP A 170 23.64 5.33 7.14
C ASP A 170 23.69 6.64 6.36
#